data_e69a1583ee4aadcc80817fc8ad52c00d
#
_entry.id   e69a1583ee4aadcc80817fc8ad52c00d
#
_cell.length_a   1.000
_cell.length_b   1.000
_cell.length_c   1.000
_cell.angle_alpha   90.00
_cell.angle_beta   90.00
_cell.angle_gamma   90.00
#
_symmetry.space_group_name_H-M   'P 1'
#
loop_
_entity.id
_entity.type
_entity.pdbx_description
1 polymer ?
#
loop_
_entity_poly.entity_id
_entity_poly.type
_entity_poly.pdbx_seq_one_letter_code
_entity_poly.pdbx_strand_id
1 'polypeptide(L)'
;MNYTVIVPFYNEAKNISTFNNELINNLKKIDNGKRNLEIVYVDDGSSDETFNELKKLSTNTVETLIIKHRTNLSQSAAINTGIGQSKYENIVIMDGDLQNDPNDLAKMVSEFEKGTDMLIGWRKHRKDNFFLRTLPSTIANFIVRLFSRSKIHDHGCAFKILKKEIIDDFTNWGDFHRLLAARLANNGYQVNEIEVKHNSRIHGRSNYGFGRILKVIIDLLYLKFFKNYKTQSIYFFGLFSFFSFLLSILFFIYMLILKYFYATSFIQTPLPLLVIFLIMIGLIFLFIGILAQLIINQDSKNINKESNIKEKIYFKKN
;
A
#
# COMPACT_ATOMS: atom_id res chain seq x y z
N MET A 1 9.57 -17.04 -18.32
CA MET A 1 9.17 -15.67 -17.92
C MET A 1 10.38 -14.93 -17.35
N ASN A 2 10.45 -13.62 -17.49
CA ASN A 2 11.55 -12.78 -16.97
C ASN A 2 11.07 -12.06 -15.71
N TYR A 3 11.97 -11.79 -14.76
CA TYR A 3 11.60 -11.24 -13.44
C TYR A 3 12.53 -10.11 -13.03
N THR A 4 11.97 -9.05 -12.44
CA THR A 4 12.70 -8.04 -11.67
C THR A 4 12.42 -8.24 -10.18
N VAL A 5 13.47 -8.43 -9.38
CA VAL A 5 13.37 -8.52 -7.90
C VAL A 5 13.63 -7.14 -7.31
N ILE A 6 12.64 -6.60 -6.61
CA ILE A 6 12.71 -5.28 -5.97
C ILE A 6 12.87 -5.46 -4.47
N VAL A 7 13.92 -4.86 -3.92
CA VAL A 7 14.24 -4.92 -2.50
C VAL A 7 14.44 -3.51 -1.94
N PRO A 8 13.50 -3.00 -1.16
CA PRO A 8 13.67 -1.74 -0.44
C PRO A 8 14.55 -1.93 0.79
N PHE A 9 15.46 -0.99 1.04
CA PHE A 9 16.31 -0.91 2.24
C PHE A 9 16.15 0.43 2.94
N TYR A 10 16.18 0.42 4.28
CA TYR A 10 16.29 1.62 5.09
C TYR A 10 17.01 1.30 6.41
N ASN A 11 18.24 1.81 6.57
CA ASN A 11 19.12 1.58 7.72
C ASN A 11 19.34 0.07 8.01
N GLU A 12 19.72 -0.69 7.00
CA GLU A 12 19.90 -2.15 7.03
C GLU A 12 21.32 -2.57 6.59
N ALA A 13 22.34 -1.71 6.77
CA ALA A 13 23.72 -1.93 6.32
C ALA A 13 24.26 -3.33 6.65
N LYS A 14 23.95 -3.85 7.85
CA LYS A 14 24.45 -5.14 8.35
C LYS A 14 23.87 -6.36 7.64
N ASN A 15 22.71 -6.21 7.01
CA ASN A 15 21.97 -7.31 6.37
C ASN A 15 22.31 -7.48 4.89
N ILE A 16 22.85 -6.44 4.24
CA ILE A 16 23.02 -6.36 2.78
C ILE A 16 23.84 -7.50 2.21
N SER A 17 25.04 -7.72 2.74
CA SER A 17 25.95 -8.75 2.19
C SER A 17 25.35 -10.15 2.30
N THR A 18 24.79 -10.50 3.49
CA THR A 18 24.17 -11.81 3.71
C THR A 18 22.94 -11.99 2.80
N PHE A 19 22.06 -10.99 2.78
CA PHE A 19 20.85 -11.02 1.95
C PHE A 19 21.17 -11.17 0.46
N ASN A 20 22.13 -10.38 -0.06
CA ASN A 20 22.53 -10.44 -1.46
C ASN A 20 23.09 -11.81 -1.85
N ASN A 21 23.95 -12.40 -1.00
CA ASN A 21 24.50 -13.72 -1.27
C ASN A 21 23.42 -14.81 -1.30
N GLU A 22 22.49 -14.79 -0.35
CA GLU A 22 21.35 -15.72 -0.35
C GLU A 22 20.45 -15.52 -1.55
N LEU A 23 20.11 -14.27 -1.89
CA LEU A 23 19.27 -13.96 -3.05
C LEU A 23 19.91 -14.44 -4.35
N ILE A 24 21.18 -14.10 -4.61
CA ILE A 24 21.89 -14.51 -5.85
C ILE A 24 21.96 -16.04 -5.95
N ASN A 25 22.25 -16.74 -4.85
CA ASN A 25 22.30 -18.21 -4.85
C ASN A 25 20.94 -18.82 -5.21
N ASN A 26 19.84 -18.21 -4.79
CA ASN A 26 18.49 -18.69 -5.11
C ASN A 26 18.05 -18.28 -6.53
N LEU A 27 18.46 -17.10 -7.00
CA LEU A 27 18.24 -16.70 -8.38
C LEU A 27 18.94 -17.63 -9.38
N LYS A 28 20.15 -18.09 -9.06
CA LYS A 28 20.86 -19.11 -9.88
C LYS A 28 20.09 -20.43 -9.97
N LYS A 29 19.39 -20.85 -8.92
CA LYS A 29 18.55 -22.06 -8.94
C LYS A 29 17.31 -21.92 -9.85
N ILE A 30 16.83 -20.69 -10.00
CA ILE A 30 15.67 -20.35 -10.84
C ILE A 30 16.12 -20.11 -12.28
N ASP A 31 17.32 -19.57 -12.47
CA ASP A 31 17.92 -19.29 -13.78
C ASP A 31 18.44 -20.57 -14.43
N ASN A 32 17.52 -21.35 -15.01
CA ASN A 32 17.88 -22.52 -15.83
C ASN A 32 18.42 -22.12 -17.21
N GLY A 33 19.05 -20.94 -17.37
CA GLY A 33 19.48 -20.40 -18.66
C GLY A 33 18.34 -19.95 -19.59
N LYS A 34 17.08 -19.98 -19.11
CA LYS A 34 15.87 -19.64 -19.88
C LYS A 34 15.18 -18.37 -19.40
N ARG A 35 15.65 -17.77 -18.29
CA ARG A 35 15.02 -16.57 -17.69
C ARG A 35 16.02 -15.44 -17.61
N ASN A 36 15.59 -14.25 -17.97
CA ASN A 36 16.35 -13.04 -17.67
C ASN A 36 15.91 -12.51 -16.32
N LEU A 37 16.88 -12.21 -15.45
CA LEU A 37 16.68 -11.77 -14.09
C LEU A 37 17.34 -10.41 -13.89
N GLU A 38 16.65 -9.54 -13.15
CA GLU A 38 17.15 -8.23 -12.73
C GLU A 38 16.91 -8.06 -11.23
N ILE A 39 17.82 -7.38 -10.55
CA ILE A 39 17.65 -6.96 -9.17
C ILE A 39 17.60 -5.43 -9.12
N VAL A 40 16.63 -4.87 -8.43
CA VAL A 40 16.52 -3.43 -8.15
C VAL A 40 16.57 -3.21 -6.64
N TYR A 41 17.70 -2.73 -6.16
CA TYR A 41 17.86 -2.30 -4.76
C TYR A 41 17.49 -0.84 -4.64
N VAL A 42 16.60 -0.52 -3.68
CA VAL A 42 16.19 0.86 -3.44
C VAL A 42 16.52 1.24 -1.99
N ASP A 43 17.52 2.10 -1.82
CA ASP A 43 17.84 2.73 -0.54
C ASP A 43 16.88 3.91 -0.32
N ASP A 44 15.98 3.79 0.63
CA ASP A 44 14.99 4.82 0.97
C ASP A 44 15.57 5.94 1.85
N GLY A 45 16.69 6.51 1.39
CA GLY A 45 17.32 7.66 2.07
C GLY A 45 17.93 7.30 3.43
N SER A 46 18.62 6.14 3.52
CA SER A 46 19.29 5.72 4.75
C SER A 46 20.31 6.73 5.25
N SER A 47 20.42 6.82 6.57
CA SER A 47 21.38 7.64 7.29
C SER A 47 22.64 6.89 7.74
N ASP A 48 22.63 5.54 7.64
CA ASP A 48 23.75 4.66 7.93
C ASP A 48 24.54 4.28 6.66
N GLU A 49 25.42 3.28 6.75
CA GLU A 49 26.25 2.79 5.65
C GLU A 49 25.50 1.95 4.61
N THR A 50 24.16 1.85 4.67
CA THR A 50 23.36 1.00 3.76
C THR A 50 23.70 1.24 2.29
N PHE A 51 23.71 2.48 1.84
CA PHE A 51 24.01 2.78 0.44
C PHE A 51 25.46 2.44 0.05
N ASN A 52 26.42 2.68 0.94
CA ASN A 52 27.80 2.33 0.71
C ASN A 52 28.03 0.82 0.63
N GLU A 53 27.32 0.04 1.46
CA GLU A 53 27.35 -1.42 1.39
C GLU A 53 26.72 -1.93 0.07
N LEU A 54 25.60 -1.32 -0.38
CA LEU A 54 25.01 -1.65 -1.68
C LEU A 54 26.00 -1.38 -2.84
N LYS A 55 26.72 -0.28 -2.83
CA LYS A 55 27.73 0.04 -3.85
C LYS A 55 28.88 -0.97 -3.90
N LYS A 56 29.23 -1.62 -2.80
CA LYS A 56 30.29 -2.62 -2.74
C LYS A 56 29.89 -3.98 -3.35
N LEU A 57 28.57 -4.18 -3.61
CA LEU A 57 28.10 -5.43 -4.18
C LEU A 57 28.60 -5.56 -5.61
N SER A 58 29.49 -6.52 -5.86
CA SER A 58 29.91 -6.90 -7.22
C SER A 58 28.98 -8.01 -7.72
N THR A 59 28.02 -7.68 -8.56
CA THR A 59 27.09 -8.67 -9.10
C THR A 59 27.39 -8.93 -10.58
N ASN A 60 28.38 -9.77 -10.85
CA ASN A 60 28.70 -10.17 -12.22
C ASN A 60 27.72 -11.21 -12.80
N THR A 61 26.78 -11.70 -12.01
CA THR A 61 25.91 -12.82 -12.39
C THR A 61 24.48 -12.41 -12.73
N VAL A 62 23.98 -11.32 -12.17
CA VAL A 62 22.61 -10.81 -12.40
C VAL A 62 22.67 -9.30 -12.62
N GLU A 63 21.92 -8.84 -13.61
CA GLU A 63 21.76 -7.40 -13.89
C GLU A 63 21.22 -6.69 -12.64
N THR A 64 21.93 -5.69 -12.11
CA THR A 64 21.58 -5.06 -10.84
C THR A 64 21.55 -3.55 -10.96
N LEU A 65 20.45 -2.95 -10.53
CA LEU A 65 20.22 -1.52 -10.43
C LEU A 65 20.15 -1.11 -8.97
N ILE A 66 20.91 -0.09 -8.57
CA ILE A 66 20.88 0.48 -7.24
C ILE A 66 20.37 1.92 -7.33
N ILE A 67 19.36 2.25 -6.55
CA ILE A 67 18.70 3.55 -6.52
C ILE A 67 18.78 4.10 -5.09
N LYS A 68 19.10 5.39 -4.95
CA LYS A 68 19.04 6.09 -3.67
C LYS A 68 18.04 7.23 -3.72
N HIS A 69 17.11 7.25 -2.77
CA HIS A 69 16.25 8.40 -2.52
C HIS A 69 17.03 9.53 -1.82
N ARG A 70 16.60 10.77 -2.02
CA ARG A 70 17.19 11.94 -1.34
C ARG A 70 16.89 11.96 0.15
N THR A 71 15.72 11.45 0.55
CA THR A 71 15.22 11.39 1.93
C THR A 71 14.39 10.12 2.09
N ASN A 72 14.09 9.72 3.33
CA ASN A 72 13.14 8.65 3.59
C ASN A 72 11.72 9.05 3.15
N LEU A 73 11.18 8.33 2.19
CA LEU A 73 9.85 8.56 1.61
C LEU A 73 8.83 7.50 2.03
N SER A 74 9.23 6.39 2.54
CA SER A 74 8.50 5.21 2.97
C SER A 74 8.78 3.97 2.11
N GLN A 75 8.56 2.79 2.70
CA GLN A 75 8.70 1.51 2.00
C GLN A 75 7.83 1.43 0.74
N SER A 76 6.61 1.98 0.77
CA SER A 76 5.73 2.03 -0.40
C SER A 76 6.33 2.85 -1.54
N ALA A 77 6.93 3.99 -1.22
CA ALA A 77 7.58 4.84 -2.22
C ALA A 77 8.80 4.15 -2.83
N ALA A 78 9.61 3.48 -2.00
CA ALA A 78 10.77 2.72 -2.48
C ALA A 78 10.37 1.57 -3.42
N ILE A 79 9.35 0.79 -3.06
CA ILE A 79 8.79 -0.25 -3.92
C ILE A 79 8.30 0.34 -5.24
N ASN A 80 7.55 1.44 -5.20
CA ASN A 80 7.01 2.07 -6.40
C ASN A 80 8.10 2.63 -7.32
N THR A 81 9.17 3.21 -6.74
CA THR A 81 10.36 3.62 -7.50
C THR A 81 10.99 2.41 -8.18
N GLY A 82 11.16 1.29 -7.46
CA GLY A 82 11.69 0.05 -8.03
C GLY A 82 10.84 -0.49 -9.18
N ILE A 83 9.50 -0.49 -9.03
CA ILE A 83 8.57 -0.91 -10.08
C ILE A 83 8.68 0.00 -11.32
N GLY A 84 8.76 1.32 -11.12
CA GLY A 84 8.90 2.28 -12.21
C GLY A 84 10.20 2.11 -13.01
N GLN A 85 11.26 1.60 -12.37
CA GLN A 85 12.57 1.38 -12.98
C GLN A 85 12.82 -0.08 -13.41
N SER A 86 11.90 -0.99 -13.11
CA SER A 86 12.02 -2.40 -13.46
C SER A 86 11.96 -2.62 -14.98
N LYS A 87 12.78 -3.54 -15.45
CA LYS A 87 12.92 -3.89 -16.88
C LYS A 87 11.87 -4.92 -17.31
N TYR A 88 11.50 -5.84 -16.43
CA TYR A 88 10.65 -6.98 -16.78
C TYR A 88 9.24 -6.87 -16.24
N GLU A 89 8.32 -7.58 -16.89
CA GLU A 89 6.89 -7.54 -16.63
C GLU A 89 6.46 -8.27 -15.34
N ASN A 90 7.27 -9.21 -14.85
CA ASN A 90 6.96 -9.90 -13.61
C ASN A 90 7.84 -9.34 -12.49
N ILE A 91 7.19 -8.83 -11.45
CA ILE A 91 7.83 -8.16 -10.34
C ILE A 91 7.79 -9.07 -9.10
N VAL A 92 8.96 -9.29 -8.52
CA VAL A 92 9.10 -9.89 -7.20
C VAL A 92 9.40 -8.79 -6.19
N ILE A 93 8.66 -8.71 -5.10
CA ILE A 93 8.91 -7.77 -4.00
C ILE A 93 9.27 -8.59 -2.78
N MET A 94 10.36 -8.23 -2.09
CA MET A 94 10.72 -8.82 -0.80
C MET A 94 11.52 -7.83 0.05
N ASP A 95 11.42 -7.97 1.39
CA ASP A 95 12.18 -7.14 2.33
C ASP A 95 13.62 -7.64 2.46
N GLY A 96 14.56 -6.69 2.60
CA GLY A 96 15.99 -6.97 2.75
C GLY A 96 16.45 -7.27 4.19
N ASP A 97 15.52 -7.49 5.13
CA ASP A 97 15.78 -7.69 6.56
C ASP A 97 15.94 -9.18 6.97
N LEU A 98 16.04 -10.09 5.99
CA LEU A 98 16.17 -11.54 6.15
C LEU A 98 15.01 -12.23 6.89
N GLN A 99 13.90 -11.53 7.14
CA GLN A 99 12.70 -12.16 7.72
C GLN A 99 11.98 -13.06 6.70
N ASN A 100 11.98 -12.70 5.42
CA ASN A 100 11.54 -13.56 4.34
C ASN A 100 12.72 -14.39 3.84
N ASP A 101 12.55 -15.70 3.76
CA ASP A 101 13.59 -16.62 3.33
C ASP A 101 13.71 -16.60 1.79
N PRO A 102 14.85 -16.16 1.21
CA PRO A 102 15.05 -16.19 -0.24
C PRO A 102 14.94 -17.61 -0.85
N ASN A 103 15.08 -18.67 -0.04
CA ASN A 103 14.91 -20.04 -0.51
C ASN A 103 13.49 -20.38 -0.95
N ASP A 104 12.48 -19.62 -0.51
CA ASP A 104 11.10 -19.80 -0.97
C ASP A 104 10.85 -19.21 -2.38
N LEU A 105 11.82 -18.44 -2.93
CA LEU A 105 11.66 -17.75 -4.21
C LEU A 105 11.36 -18.73 -5.37
N ALA A 106 12.06 -19.84 -5.45
CA ALA A 106 11.85 -20.84 -6.51
C ALA A 106 10.43 -21.44 -6.45
N LYS A 107 9.94 -21.72 -5.24
CA LYS A 107 8.59 -22.22 -4.98
C LYS A 107 7.54 -21.19 -5.39
N MET A 108 7.75 -19.93 -5.02
CA MET A 108 6.85 -18.83 -5.37
C MET A 108 6.80 -18.58 -6.88
N VAL A 109 7.93 -18.59 -7.57
CA VAL A 109 7.99 -18.44 -9.04
C VAL A 109 7.23 -19.59 -9.73
N SER A 110 7.47 -20.82 -9.31
CA SER A 110 6.79 -22.01 -9.86
C SER A 110 5.27 -21.97 -9.67
N GLU A 111 4.78 -21.46 -8.54
CA GLU A 111 3.36 -21.29 -8.27
C GLU A 111 2.74 -20.14 -9.06
N PHE A 112 3.47 -19.01 -9.16
CA PHE A 112 3.04 -17.85 -9.94
C PHE A 112 2.87 -18.19 -11.43
N GLU A 113 3.76 -19.00 -12.01
CA GLU A 113 3.71 -19.44 -13.42
C GLU A 113 2.48 -20.31 -13.75
N LYS A 114 1.71 -20.77 -12.76
CA LYS A 114 0.44 -21.48 -13.00
C LYS A 114 -0.70 -20.56 -13.46
N GLY A 115 -0.48 -19.26 -13.58
CA GLY A 115 -1.43 -18.33 -14.21
C GLY A 115 -2.16 -17.41 -13.26
N THR A 116 -1.60 -17.12 -12.08
CA THR A 116 -2.14 -16.09 -11.17
C THR A 116 -1.65 -14.69 -11.55
N ASP A 117 -2.43 -13.65 -11.24
CA ASP A 117 -2.03 -12.25 -11.47
C ASP A 117 -1.13 -11.72 -10.36
N MET A 118 -1.38 -12.16 -9.13
CA MET A 118 -0.56 -11.89 -7.96
C MET A 118 -0.47 -13.10 -7.05
N LEU A 119 0.73 -13.42 -6.59
CA LEU A 119 0.99 -14.39 -5.54
C LEU A 119 1.61 -13.69 -4.32
N ILE A 120 1.10 -13.99 -3.12
CA ILE A 120 1.60 -13.44 -1.85
C ILE A 120 2.04 -14.57 -0.92
N GLY A 121 3.12 -14.36 -0.18
CA GLY A 121 3.54 -15.29 0.85
C GLY A 121 2.62 -15.25 2.06
N TRP A 122 2.30 -16.41 2.62
CA TRP A 122 1.58 -16.57 3.87
C TRP A 122 2.52 -17.06 4.98
N ARG A 123 2.79 -16.18 5.95
CA ARG A 123 3.64 -16.47 7.11
C ARG A 123 2.85 -17.21 8.18
N LYS A 124 2.49 -18.47 7.91
CA LYS A 124 1.64 -19.30 8.80
C LYS A 124 2.28 -19.48 10.20
N HIS A 125 3.59 -19.72 10.25
CA HIS A 125 4.35 -19.92 11.47
C HIS A 125 5.23 -18.70 11.77
N ARG A 126 4.59 -17.60 12.20
CA ARG A 126 5.32 -16.36 12.52
C ARG A 126 6.13 -16.51 13.81
N LYS A 127 7.40 -16.11 13.75
CA LYS A 127 8.31 -16.06 14.90
C LYS A 127 8.31 -14.69 15.61
N ASP A 128 7.26 -13.90 15.41
CA ASP A 128 7.07 -12.58 16.04
C ASP A 128 6.47 -12.69 17.44
N ASN A 129 6.63 -11.64 18.26
CA ASN A 129 5.97 -11.54 19.56
C ASN A 129 4.44 -11.55 19.37
N PHE A 130 3.77 -12.49 20.07
CA PHE A 130 2.33 -12.75 19.89
C PHE A 130 1.48 -11.51 20.17
N PHE A 131 1.66 -10.85 21.33
CA PHE A 131 0.81 -9.74 21.76
C PHE A 131 1.10 -8.44 21.00
N LEU A 132 2.37 -8.15 20.71
CA LEU A 132 2.77 -6.87 20.11
C LEU A 132 2.66 -6.85 18.57
N ARG A 133 2.71 -8.02 17.92
CA ARG A 133 2.76 -8.09 16.46
C ARG A 133 1.77 -9.07 15.84
N THR A 134 1.69 -10.30 16.35
CA THR A 134 0.84 -11.33 15.72
C THR A 134 -0.64 -11.00 15.92
N LEU A 135 -1.08 -10.72 17.14
CA LEU A 135 -2.47 -10.40 17.44
C LEU A 135 -3.00 -9.14 16.70
N PRO A 136 -2.31 -7.98 16.74
CA PRO A 136 -2.72 -6.81 15.96
C PRO A 136 -2.75 -7.07 14.46
N SER A 137 -1.80 -7.86 13.93
CA SER A 137 -1.78 -8.21 12.51
C SER A 137 -2.94 -9.14 12.13
N THR A 138 -3.30 -10.10 12.98
CA THR A 138 -4.43 -11.00 12.76
C THR A 138 -5.76 -10.24 12.72
N ILE A 139 -5.96 -9.31 13.68
CA ILE A 139 -7.13 -8.43 13.70
C ILE A 139 -7.18 -7.57 12.43
N ALA A 140 -6.05 -6.95 12.04
CA ALA A 140 -5.97 -6.15 10.82
C ALA A 140 -6.31 -6.99 9.58
N ASN A 141 -5.75 -8.18 9.43
CA ASN A 141 -6.04 -9.08 8.31
C ASN A 141 -7.51 -9.54 8.30
N PHE A 142 -8.10 -9.79 9.48
CA PHE A 142 -9.53 -10.11 9.58
C PHE A 142 -10.40 -8.95 9.10
N ILE A 143 -10.10 -7.73 9.52
CA ILE A 143 -10.81 -6.51 9.08
C ILE A 143 -10.63 -6.34 7.56
N VAL A 144 -9.42 -6.51 7.01
CA VAL A 144 -9.19 -6.43 5.56
C VAL A 144 -10.07 -7.43 4.82
N ARG A 145 -10.14 -8.69 5.26
CA ARG A 145 -11.00 -9.72 4.65
C ARG A 145 -12.48 -9.39 4.71
N LEU A 146 -12.95 -8.80 5.82
CA LEU A 146 -14.35 -8.40 5.99
C LEU A 146 -14.74 -7.28 5.01
N PHE A 147 -13.83 -6.36 4.70
CA PHE A 147 -14.08 -5.21 3.83
C PHE A 147 -13.62 -5.40 2.38
N SER A 148 -12.96 -6.51 2.07
CA SER A 148 -12.50 -6.84 0.72
C SER A 148 -13.05 -8.20 0.25
N ARG A 149 -12.98 -8.44 -1.06
CA ARG A 149 -13.28 -9.77 -1.64
C ARG A 149 -12.10 -10.75 -1.52
N SER A 150 -11.04 -10.35 -0.83
CA SER A 150 -9.81 -11.13 -0.72
C SER A 150 -9.98 -12.29 0.27
N LYS A 151 -9.55 -13.47 -0.15
CA LYS A 151 -9.48 -14.67 0.71
C LYS A 151 -8.11 -14.83 1.39
N ILE A 152 -7.19 -13.91 1.17
CA ILE A 152 -5.80 -13.95 1.64
C ILE A 152 -5.74 -13.85 3.17
N HIS A 153 -4.92 -14.69 3.79
CA HIS A 153 -4.71 -14.72 5.24
C HIS A 153 -3.69 -13.67 5.72
N ASP A 154 -2.64 -13.41 4.94
CA ASP A 154 -1.57 -12.50 5.34
C ASP A 154 -1.32 -11.40 4.30
N HIS A 155 -2.13 -10.33 4.35
CA HIS A 155 -1.95 -9.16 3.48
C HIS A 155 -0.65 -8.39 3.76
N GLY A 156 -0.10 -8.54 4.95
CA GLY A 156 1.09 -7.83 5.41
C GLY A 156 2.41 -8.50 5.04
N CYS A 157 2.40 -9.63 4.33
CA CYS A 157 3.65 -10.26 3.87
C CYS A 157 4.28 -9.40 2.77
N ALA A 158 5.57 -9.09 2.93
CA ALA A 158 6.31 -8.34 1.92
C ALA A 158 6.65 -9.20 0.70
N PHE A 159 6.79 -10.51 0.86
CA PHE A 159 7.15 -11.42 -0.24
C PHE A 159 5.96 -11.62 -1.18
N LYS A 160 6.05 -11.03 -2.37
CA LYS A 160 4.99 -10.99 -3.38
C LYS A 160 5.57 -11.15 -4.76
N ILE A 161 4.83 -11.80 -5.66
CA ILE A 161 5.08 -11.80 -7.10
C ILE A 161 3.83 -11.31 -7.80
N LEU A 162 3.98 -10.43 -8.77
CA LEU A 162 2.84 -9.86 -9.50
C LEU A 162 3.27 -9.37 -10.88
N LYS A 163 2.31 -9.23 -11.78
CA LYS A 163 2.51 -8.63 -13.09
C LYS A 163 2.60 -7.10 -12.96
N LYS A 164 3.54 -6.47 -13.64
CA LYS A 164 3.74 -5.01 -13.61
C LYS A 164 2.51 -4.26 -14.11
N GLU A 165 1.86 -4.74 -15.16
CA GLU A 165 0.68 -4.12 -15.77
C GLU A 165 -0.48 -3.88 -14.80
N ILE A 166 -0.62 -4.73 -13.77
CA ILE A 166 -1.70 -4.58 -12.79
C ILE A 166 -1.42 -3.49 -11.74
N ILE A 167 -0.22 -2.87 -11.76
CA ILE A 167 0.19 -1.84 -10.79
C ILE A 167 0.00 -0.43 -11.33
N ASP A 168 -0.10 -0.24 -12.65
CA ASP A 168 -0.10 1.08 -13.29
C ASP A 168 -1.24 2.00 -12.82
N ASP A 169 -2.34 1.44 -12.31
CA ASP A 169 -3.45 2.18 -11.70
C ASP A 169 -3.23 2.57 -10.22
N PHE A 170 -2.07 2.26 -9.65
CA PHE A 170 -1.82 2.42 -8.22
C PHE A 170 -0.98 3.66 -7.91
N THR A 171 -1.67 4.76 -7.65
CA THR A 171 -1.06 5.98 -7.12
C THR A 171 -0.48 5.76 -5.71
N ASN A 172 0.61 6.49 -5.43
CA ASN A 172 1.33 6.49 -4.16
C ASN A 172 0.49 7.07 -3.02
N TRP A 173 -0.18 6.24 -2.24
CA TRP A 173 -0.84 6.69 -1.03
C TRP A 173 -0.61 5.69 0.12
N GLY A 174 -0.33 6.20 1.29
CA GLY A 174 -0.21 5.44 2.54
C GLY A 174 0.67 4.18 2.47
N ASP A 175 0.28 3.16 3.21
CA ASP A 175 0.92 1.84 3.24
C ASP A 175 0.33 0.92 2.14
N PHE A 176 0.23 1.39 0.88
CA PHE A 176 -0.44 0.68 -0.23
C PHE A 176 0.08 -0.75 -0.42
N HIS A 177 1.38 -0.99 -0.17
CA HIS A 177 1.99 -2.31 -0.31
C HIS A 177 1.32 -3.39 0.53
N ARG A 178 0.65 -3.02 1.65
CA ARG A 178 -0.07 -3.94 2.54
C ARG A 178 -1.46 -4.29 2.03
N LEU A 179 -2.13 -3.33 1.41
CA LEU A 179 -3.49 -3.50 0.93
C LEU A 179 -3.56 -3.85 -0.55
N LEU A 180 -2.41 -3.99 -1.22
CA LEU A 180 -2.31 -4.29 -2.64
C LEU A 180 -3.11 -5.55 -3.02
N ALA A 181 -2.93 -6.66 -2.28
CA ALA A 181 -3.66 -7.90 -2.53
C ALA A 181 -5.18 -7.73 -2.39
N ALA A 182 -5.64 -6.99 -1.36
CA ALA A 182 -7.06 -6.72 -1.15
C ALA A 182 -7.65 -5.86 -2.28
N ARG A 183 -6.90 -4.87 -2.75
CA ARG A 183 -7.31 -3.98 -3.84
C ARG A 183 -7.40 -4.74 -5.16
N LEU A 184 -6.40 -5.54 -5.49
CA LEU A 184 -6.40 -6.35 -6.70
C LEU A 184 -7.56 -7.34 -6.70
N ALA A 185 -7.80 -8.07 -5.59
CA ALA A 185 -8.94 -8.95 -5.45
C ALA A 185 -10.29 -8.23 -5.61
N ASN A 186 -10.40 -6.99 -5.09
CA ASN A 186 -11.59 -6.16 -5.28
C ASN A 186 -11.81 -5.75 -6.74
N ASN A 187 -10.74 -5.60 -7.51
CA ASN A 187 -10.79 -5.26 -8.94
C ASN A 187 -10.97 -6.50 -9.85
N GLY A 188 -11.08 -7.69 -9.27
CA GLY A 188 -11.36 -8.92 -10.01
C GLY A 188 -10.12 -9.69 -10.46
N TYR A 189 -8.90 -9.26 -10.09
CA TYR A 189 -7.67 -9.99 -10.39
C TYR A 189 -7.56 -11.27 -9.54
N GLN A 190 -6.90 -12.30 -10.11
CA GLN A 190 -6.64 -13.56 -9.40
C GLN A 190 -5.46 -13.39 -8.45
N VAL A 191 -5.76 -13.33 -7.15
CA VAL A 191 -4.78 -13.22 -6.07
C VAL A 191 -4.76 -14.50 -5.27
N ASN A 192 -3.62 -15.18 -5.27
CA ASN A 192 -3.39 -16.42 -4.54
C ASN A 192 -2.35 -16.23 -3.44
N GLU A 193 -2.30 -17.17 -2.49
CA GLU A 193 -1.28 -17.18 -1.45
C GLU A 193 -0.61 -18.54 -1.36
N ILE A 194 0.64 -18.53 -0.88
CA ILE A 194 1.42 -19.75 -0.63
C ILE A 194 2.17 -19.62 0.68
N GLU A 195 2.24 -20.70 1.44
CA GLU A 195 2.97 -20.73 2.70
C GLU A 195 4.48 -20.49 2.48
N VAL A 196 5.04 -19.52 3.20
CA VAL A 196 6.47 -19.16 3.17
C VAL A 196 7.04 -19.20 4.57
N LYS A 197 8.35 -19.45 4.65
CA LYS A 197 9.08 -19.41 5.92
C LYS A 197 9.23 -17.98 6.40
N HIS A 198 9.16 -17.81 7.72
CA HIS A 198 9.38 -16.54 8.38
C HIS A 198 10.44 -16.68 9.45
N ASN A 199 11.55 -15.98 9.28
CA ASN A 199 12.67 -15.97 10.23
C ASN A 199 12.52 -14.82 11.24
N SER A 200 13.09 -15.00 12.44
CA SER A 200 13.23 -13.88 13.37
C SER A 200 14.19 -12.85 12.80
N ARG A 201 13.90 -11.56 13.02
CA ARG A 201 14.81 -10.49 12.61
C ARG A 201 16.17 -10.63 13.31
N ILE A 202 17.26 -10.58 12.54
CA ILE A 202 18.63 -10.73 13.06
C ILE A 202 19.13 -9.38 13.57
N HIS A 203 18.90 -8.30 12.85
CA HIS A 203 19.32 -6.94 13.19
C HIS A 203 18.19 -5.93 12.99
N GLY A 204 18.29 -4.74 13.62
CA GLY A 204 17.33 -3.64 13.48
C GLY A 204 16.23 -3.57 14.55
N ARG A 205 15.57 -2.42 14.65
CA ARG A 205 14.43 -2.15 15.56
C ARG A 205 13.12 -2.07 14.75
N SER A 206 12.05 -2.55 15.36
CA SER A 206 10.72 -2.45 14.76
C SER A 206 10.10 -1.10 15.08
N ASN A 207 9.70 -0.38 14.06
CA ASN A 207 9.02 0.91 14.17
C ASN A 207 7.49 0.80 14.35
N TYR A 208 6.93 -0.38 14.69
CA TYR A 208 5.48 -0.61 14.69
C TYR A 208 4.89 -0.82 16.09
N GLY A 209 3.85 -0.02 16.41
CA GLY A 209 3.06 -0.06 17.63
C GLY A 209 1.54 -0.15 17.38
N PHE A 210 0.72 0.03 18.43
CA PHE A 210 -0.76 -0.03 18.42
C PHE A 210 -1.43 0.92 17.41
N GLY A 211 -0.80 2.03 17.04
CA GLY A 211 -1.28 2.94 16.00
C GLY A 211 -1.49 2.32 14.61
N ARG A 212 -1.00 1.09 14.40
CA ARG A 212 -1.16 0.34 13.15
C ARG A 212 -2.61 -0.02 12.85
N ILE A 213 -3.40 -0.40 13.85
CA ILE A 213 -4.81 -0.79 13.65
C ILE A 213 -5.60 0.39 13.14
N LEU A 214 -5.42 1.57 13.75
CA LEU A 214 -6.09 2.80 13.30
C LEU A 214 -5.71 3.17 11.87
N LYS A 215 -4.42 3.07 11.51
CA LYS A 215 -3.96 3.30 10.12
C LYS A 215 -4.63 2.34 9.14
N VAL A 216 -4.68 1.04 9.46
CA VAL A 216 -5.33 0.03 8.60
C VAL A 216 -6.82 0.33 8.44
N ILE A 217 -7.52 0.76 9.50
CA ILE A 217 -8.94 1.14 9.41
C ILE A 217 -9.12 2.34 8.47
N ILE A 218 -8.30 3.38 8.61
CA ILE A 218 -8.33 4.57 7.75
C ILE A 218 -8.03 4.19 6.30
N ASP A 219 -7.01 3.36 6.07
CA ASP A 219 -6.64 2.88 4.74
C ASP A 219 -7.75 2.03 4.10
N LEU A 220 -8.47 1.22 4.89
CA LEU A 220 -9.62 0.46 4.42
C LEU A 220 -10.84 1.33 4.09
N LEU A 221 -11.10 2.35 4.91
CA LEU A 221 -12.14 3.34 4.61
C LEU A 221 -11.81 4.07 3.31
N TYR A 222 -10.54 4.44 3.11
CA TYR A 222 -10.07 5.03 1.87
C TYR A 222 -10.26 4.08 0.68
N LEU A 223 -9.87 2.80 0.81
CA LEU A 223 -10.07 1.80 -0.25
C LEU A 223 -11.53 1.62 -0.63
N LYS A 224 -12.42 1.55 0.37
CA LYS A 224 -13.87 1.43 0.15
C LYS A 224 -14.43 2.68 -0.54
N PHE A 225 -14.01 3.85 -0.07
CA PHE A 225 -14.37 5.13 -0.69
C PHE A 225 -13.88 5.19 -2.13
N PHE A 226 -12.59 4.91 -2.36
CA PHE A 226 -11.97 4.99 -3.67
C PHE A 226 -12.57 4.00 -4.67
N LYS A 227 -12.87 2.76 -4.24
CA LYS A 227 -13.52 1.75 -5.07
C LYS A 227 -14.88 2.22 -5.58
N ASN A 228 -15.70 2.76 -4.67
CA ASN A 228 -17.08 3.09 -4.98
C ASN A 228 -17.24 4.47 -5.61
N TYR A 229 -16.30 5.39 -5.34
CA TYR A 229 -16.45 6.83 -5.65
C TYR A 229 -15.25 7.44 -6.38
N LYS A 230 -14.29 6.61 -6.90
CA LYS A 230 -13.11 7.08 -7.66
C LYS A 230 -13.47 8.04 -8.78
N THR A 231 -14.61 7.82 -9.46
CA THR A 231 -15.07 8.65 -10.58
C THR A 231 -16.27 9.53 -10.22
N GLN A 232 -16.85 9.36 -9.04
CA GLN A 232 -18.13 9.93 -8.66
C GLN A 232 -18.17 10.38 -7.20
N SER A 233 -17.07 10.99 -6.69
CA SER A 233 -16.98 11.48 -5.31
C SER A 233 -18.09 12.48 -4.97
N ILE A 234 -18.57 13.22 -5.95
CA ILE A 234 -19.67 14.18 -5.80
C ILE A 234 -20.95 13.50 -5.29
N TYR A 235 -21.24 12.26 -5.71
CA TYR A 235 -22.45 11.56 -5.23
C TYR A 235 -22.35 11.14 -3.77
N PHE A 236 -21.16 10.77 -3.29
CA PHE A 236 -20.98 10.43 -1.88
C PHE A 236 -21.21 11.63 -0.97
N PHE A 237 -20.49 12.72 -1.21
CA PHE A 237 -20.63 13.93 -0.43
C PHE A 237 -21.97 14.63 -0.69
N GLY A 238 -22.48 14.56 -1.92
CA GLY A 238 -23.79 15.08 -2.29
C GLY A 238 -24.94 14.43 -1.53
N LEU A 239 -24.83 13.11 -1.25
CA LEU A 239 -25.82 12.41 -0.43
C LEU A 239 -25.87 12.98 1.00
N PHE A 240 -24.73 13.20 1.64
CA PHE A 240 -24.66 13.83 2.97
C PHE A 240 -25.17 15.27 2.93
N SER A 241 -24.85 16.03 1.90
CA SER A 241 -25.36 17.37 1.67
C SER A 241 -26.90 17.36 1.54
N PHE A 242 -27.45 16.46 0.73
CA PHE A 242 -28.88 16.31 0.56
C PHE A 242 -29.61 15.99 1.87
N PHE A 243 -29.12 15.01 2.64
CA PHE A 243 -29.73 14.68 3.93
C PHE A 243 -29.64 15.83 4.93
N SER A 244 -28.53 16.58 4.93
CA SER A 244 -28.36 17.75 5.81
C SER A 244 -29.36 18.84 5.46
N PHE A 245 -29.58 19.15 4.18
CA PHE A 245 -30.60 20.09 3.75
C PHE A 245 -32.02 19.60 4.04
N LEU A 246 -32.31 18.32 3.80
CA LEU A 246 -33.62 17.75 4.11
C LEU A 246 -33.92 17.87 5.62
N LEU A 247 -32.96 17.52 6.46
CA LEU A 247 -33.08 17.61 7.91
C LEU A 247 -33.26 19.07 8.35
N SER A 248 -32.53 19.99 7.74
CA SER A 248 -32.68 21.43 7.98
C SER A 248 -34.10 21.92 7.67
N ILE A 249 -34.70 21.50 6.55
CA ILE A 249 -36.06 21.83 6.15
C ILE A 249 -37.06 21.27 7.19
N LEU A 250 -36.90 20.02 7.64
CA LEU A 250 -37.76 19.41 8.64
C LEU A 250 -37.74 20.18 9.97
N PHE A 251 -36.55 20.56 10.46
CA PHE A 251 -36.41 21.36 11.67
C PHE A 251 -36.97 22.78 11.50
N PHE A 252 -36.80 23.36 10.30
CA PHE A 252 -37.41 24.66 9.99
C PHE A 252 -38.94 24.61 10.05
N ILE A 253 -39.56 23.60 9.42
CA ILE A 253 -41.01 23.39 9.48
C ILE A 253 -41.45 23.17 10.93
N TYR A 254 -40.75 22.33 11.70
CA TYR A 254 -41.05 22.10 13.11
C TYR A 254 -40.98 23.41 13.94
N MET A 255 -39.97 24.24 13.68
CA MET A 255 -39.83 25.54 14.32
C MET A 255 -41.02 26.48 13.99
N LEU A 256 -41.53 26.45 12.75
CA LEU A 256 -42.73 27.21 12.38
C LEU A 256 -43.98 26.69 13.11
N ILE A 257 -44.17 25.38 13.25
CA ILE A 257 -45.28 24.78 14.02
C ILE A 257 -45.22 25.23 15.48
N LEU A 258 -44.06 25.18 16.12
CA LEU A 258 -43.91 25.65 17.50
C LEU A 258 -44.28 27.13 17.65
N LYS A 259 -43.92 27.97 16.68
CA LYS A 259 -44.23 29.40 16.72
C LYS A 259 -45.73 29.66 16.57
N TYR A 260 -46.40 29.04 15.60
CA TYR A 260 -47.79 29.38 15.26
C TYR A 260 -48.81 28.63 16.11
N PHE A 261 -48.51 27.38 16.55
CA PHE A 261 -49.47 26.60 17.34
C PHE A 261 -49.22 26.66 18.85
N TYR A 262 -47.95 26.87 19.25
CA TYR A 262 -47.55 26.86 20.67
C TYR A 262 -47.08 28.24 21.15
N ALA A 263 -47.15 29.28 20.33
CA ALA A 263 -46.73 30.66 20.63
C ALA A 263 -45.27 30.78 21.16
N THR A 264 -44.39 29.78 20.83
CA THR A 264 -43.02 29.77 21.31
C THR A 264 -42.17 30.70 20.46
N SER A 265 -41.41 31.61 21.06
CA SER A 265 -40.53 32.52 20.34
C SER A 265 -39.30 31.76 19.78
N PHE A 266 -38.79 32.16 18.62
CA PHE A 266 -37.56 31.60 18.03
C PHE A 266 -36.35 31.69 18.96
N ILE A 267 -36.28 32.70 19.79
CA ILE A 267 -35.18 32.93 20.75
C ILE A 267 -35.22 31.91 21.92
N GLN A 268 -36.38 31.37 22.23
CA GLN A 268 -36.57 30.44 23.35
C GLN A 268 -36.12 29.01 23.05
N THR A 269 -35.79 28.71 21.78
CA THR A 269 -35.37 27.39 21.36
C THR A 269 -34.03 27.45 20.61
N PRO A 270 -33.18 26.45 20.70
CA PRO A 270 -31.94 26.38 19.92
C PRO A 270 -32.17 26.02 18.43
N LEU A 271 -33.45 25.85 18.01
CA LEU A 271 -33.81 25.38 16.65
C LEU A 271 -33.29 26.28 15.52
N PRO A 272 -33.33 27.61 15.58
CA PRO A 272 -32.80 28.47 14.53
C PRO A 272 -31.31 28.24 14.29
N LEU A 273 -30.52 28.08 15.37
CA LEU A 273 -29.09 27.78 15.28
C LEU A 273 -28.87 26.41 14.67
N LEU A 274 -29.66 25.39 15.02
CA LEU A 274 -29.60 24.05 14.47
C LEU A 274 -29.90 24.06 12.97
N VAL A 275 -30.92 24.80 12.52
CA VAL A 275 -31.26 24.93 11.08
C VAL A 275 -30.11 25.55 10.31
N ILE A 276 -29.55 26.66 10.78
CA ILE A 276 -28.41 27.32 10.12
C ILE A 276 -27.20 26.39 10.09
N PHE A 277 -26.93 25.71 11.20
CA PHE A 277 -25.80 24.75 11.29
C PHE A 277 -25.94 23.62 10.26
N LEU A 278 -27.12 23.03 10.10
CA LEU A 278 -27.39 21.99 9.11
C LEU A 278 -27.28 22.49 7.67
N ILE A 279 -27.68 23.72 7.38
CA ILE A 279 -27.47 24.35 6.06
C ILE A 279 -25.98 24.49 5.79
N MET A 280 -25.21 25.01 6.75
CA MET A 280 -23.76 25.17 6.60
C MET A 280 -23.06 23.83 6.37
N ILE A 281 -23.41 22.78 7.14
CA ILE A 281 -22.87 21.43 6.94
C ILE A 281 -23.21 20.93 5.53
N GLY A 282 -24.44 21.10 5.06
CA GLY A 282 -24.87 20.72 3.72
C GLY A 282 -24.01 21.39 2.63
N LEU A 283 -23.77 22.69 2.76
CA LEU A 283 -22.89 23.45 1.84
C LEU A 283 -21.46 22.94 1.90
N ILE A 284 -20.90 22.70 3.08
CA ILE A 284 -19.53 22.18 3.26
C ILE A 284 -19.39 20.82 2.54
N PHE A 285 -20.32 19.89 2.76
CA PHE A 285 -20.26 18.60 2.07
C PHE A 285 -20.38 18.73 0.55
N LEU A 286 -21.22 19.64 0.06
CA LEU A 286 -21.34 19.91 -1.38
C LEU A 286 -20.01 20.40 -1.97
N PHE A 287 -19.39 21.39 -1.35
CA PHE A 287 -18.11 21.92 -1.80
C PHE A 287 -16.98 20.90 -1.71
N ILE A 288 -16.92 20.09 -0.63
CA ILE A 288 -15.95 19.00 -0.51
C ILE A 288 -16.14 18.01 -1.66
N GLY A 289 -17.38 17.66 -2.01
CA GLY A 289 -17.69 16.77 -3.13
C GLY A 289 -17.19 17.27 -4.48
N ILE A 290 -17.39 18.55 -4.75
CA ILE A 290 -16.91 19.21 -5.97
C ILE A 290 -15.39 19.25 -6.01
N LEU A 291 -14.74 19.67 -4.91
CA LEU A 291 -13.26 19.73 -4.82
C LEU A 291 -12.62 18.35 -4.96
N ALA A 292 -13.17 17.35 -4.28
CA ALA A 292 -12.70 15.97 -4.39
C ALA A 292 -12.77 15.46 -5.84
N GLN A 293 -13.86 15.75 -6.55
CA GLN A 293 -14.01 15.38 -7.95
C GLN A 293 -12.98 16.08 -8.85
N LEU A 294 -12.72 17.37 -8.62
CA LEU A 294 -11.73 18.14 -9.39
C LEU A 294 -10.30 17.60 -9.16
N ILE A 295 -9.92 17.31 -7.92
CA ILE A 295 -8.60 16.79 -7.57
C ILE A 295 -8.39 15.41 -8.22
N ILE A 296 -9.36 14.51 -8.12
CA ILE A 296 -9.26 13.18 -8.71
C ILE A 296 -9.08 13.24 -10.24
N ASN A 297 -9.75 14.20 -10.89
CA ASN A 297 -9.61 14.39 -12.33
C ASN A 297 -8.24 14.96 -12.73
N GLN A 298 -7.57 15.72 -11.86
CA GLN A 298 -6.23 16.28 -12.12
C GLN A 298 -5.10 15.28 -11.88
N ASP A 299 -5.21 14.44 -10.85
CA ASP A 299 -4.15 13.49 -10.48
C ASP A 299 -3.87 12.42 -11.55
N SER A 300 -4.80 12.18 -12.44
CA SER A 300 -4.59 11.25 -13.55
C SER A 300 -3.55 11.71 -14.59
N LYS A 301 -3.09 12.97 -14.52
CA LYS A 301 -2.23 13.58 -15.55
C LYS A 301 -0.76 13.83 -15.15
N ASN A 302 -0.38 13.83 -13.84
CA ASN A 302 0.92 14.34 -13.42
C ASN A 302 1.62 13.53 -12.32
N ILE A 303 2.14 12.34 -12.63
CA ILE A 303 3.11 11.69 -11.70
C ILE A 303 4.46 11.55 -12.38
N ASN A 304 5.35 12.52 -12.13
CA ASN A 304 6.75 12.43 -12.52
C ASN A 304 7.51 11.59 -11.44
N LYS A 305 7.58 10.27 -11.64
CA LYS A 305 8.13 9.29 -10.68
C LYS A 305 9.65 9.45 -10.44
N GLU A 306 10.36 10.20 -11.28
CA GLU A 306 11.83 10.32 -11.25
C GLU A 306 12.37 11.47 -10.38
N SER A 307 11.54 12.43 -10.01
CA SER A 307 11.98 13.66 -9.30
C SER A 307 12.63 13.42 -7.92
N ASN A 308 12.35 12.29 -7.30
CA ASN A 308 12.83 11.94 -5.94
C ASN A 308 14.08 11.06 -5.93
N ILE A 309 14.58 10.64 -7.09
CA ILE A 309 15.80 9.83 -7.19
C ILE A 309 17.01 10.75 -7.03
N LYS A 310 17.89 10.43 -6.06
CA LYS A 310 19.13 11.17 -5.83
C LYS A 310 20.29 10.61 -6.64
N GLU A 311 20.40 9.31 -6.72
CA GLU A 311 21.49 8.61 -7.40
C GLU A 311 21.00 7.25 -7.95
N LYS A 312 21.50 6.84 -9.15
CA LYS A 312 21.13 5.62 -9.85
C LYS A 312 22.40 4.97 -10.38
N ILE A 313 22.67 3.73 -10.00
CA ILE A 313 23.86 2.96 -10.42
C ILE A 313 23.39 1.67 -11.09
N TYR A 314 23.96 1.38 -12.25
CA TYR A 314 23.60 0.23 -13.06
C TYR A 314 24.82 -0.69 -13.28
N PHE A 315 24.69 -1.96 -12.90
CA PHE A 315 25.68 -3.00 -13.16
C PHE A 315 25.15 -3.95 -14.24
N LYS A 316 25.82 -3.99 -15.38
CA LYS A 316 25.48 -4.95 -16.44
C LYS A 316 26.02 -6.35 -16.11
N LYS A 317 25.30 -7.38 -16.56
CA LYS A 317 25.80 -8.77 -16.57
C LYS A 317 26.95 -8.85 -17.60
N ASN A 318 28.13 -9.32 -17.19
CA ASN A 318 29.24 -9.62 -18.07
C ASN A 318 29.05 -10.99 -18.74
#